data_f5c0266eb92f92dc8f738a02fc98c9a8
#
_entry.id   f5c0266eb92f92dc8f738a02fc98c9a8
#
_cell.length_a   1.000
_cell.length_b   1.000
_cell.length_c   1.000
_cell.angle_alpha   90.00
_cell.angle_beta   90.00
_cell.angle_gamma   90.00
#
_symmetry.space_group_name_H-M   'P 1'
#
loop_
_entity.id
_entity.type
_entity.pdbx_description
1 polymer ?
#
loop_
_entity_poly.entity_id
_entity_poly.type
_entity_poly.pdbx_seq_one_letter_code
_entity_poly.pdbx_strand_id
1 'polypeptide(L)'
;MKTMHFFSACIVASAVTCTTPLPRRDSMIYLLIISFTFLRGCAVFTTARKTLPKGCLLEIAHSLPRHSFFSYINNGSLPSSYFEQAEKTLQDGYVYLILTESKSASSELIGLFTNRQYNHVSLAFDRDLNTLVSYNGGERIASPGLNPEAVTQLTQRAGATMMLYRLPATYSQKRAILDKIREINQEGSAYNLLGLLFKVTLRPNIMFCSQFIYTMLEHAGLNYFEKDAVHVTPTDFIELDYYRTLDFVGKIG
;
A
#
# COMPACT_ATOMS: atom_id res chain seq x y z
N MET A 1 23.05 19.90 -4.06
CA MET A 1 24.12 19.24 -3.31
C MET A 1 23.74 18.89 -1.87
N LYS A 2 22.94 19.69 -1.13
CA LYS A 2 22.56 19.39 0.27
C LYS A 2 21.60 18.19 0.46
N THR A 3 20.78 17.84 -0.53
CA THR A 3 19.82 16.73 -0.47
C THR A 3 20.46 15.33 -0.63
N MET A 4 21.62 15.24 -1.21
CA MET A 4 22.33 13.97 -1.39
C MET A 4 22.95 13.44 -0.07
N HIS A 5 23.32 14.33 0.85
CA HIS A 5 23.85 13.94 2.16
C HIS A 5 22.78 13.38 3.11
N PHE A 6 21.50 13.75 2.93
CA PHE A 6 20.43 13.28 3.80
C PHE A 6 20.07 11.79 3.55
N PHE A 7 20.10 11.35 2.29
CA PHE A 7 19.84 9.94 1.94
C PHE A 7 20.98 9.01 2.41
N SER A 8 22.22 9.49 2.34
CA SER A 8 23.39 8.76 2.83
C SER A 8 23.38 8.59 4.35
N ALA A 9 22.93 9.62 5.09
CA ALA A 9 22.90 9.61 6.55
C ALA A 9 21.85 8.63 7.14
N CYS A 10 20.69 8.48 6.53
CA CYS A 10 19.65 7.55 7.02
C CYS A 10 20.04 6.07 6.86
N ILE A 11 20.75 5.73 5.79
CA ILE A 11 21.18 4.33 5.55
C ILE A 11 22.39 3.97 6.43
N VAL A 12 23.29 4.92 6.67
CA VAL A 12 24.49 4.71 7.49
C VAL A 12 24.16 4.68 8.98
N ALA A 13 23.18 5.45 9.45
CA ALA A 13 22.82 5.48 10.88
C ALA A 13 22.23 4.15 11.39
N SER A 14 21.57 3.37 10.53
CA SER A 14 21.03 2.05 10.91
C SER A 14 22.08 0.93 10.97
N ALA A 15 23.25 1.13 10.38
CA ALA A 15 24.32 0.12 10.31
C ALA A 15 25.33 0.21 11.48
N VAL A 16 25.32 1.30 12.26
CA VAL A 16 26.40 1.60 13.24
C VAL A 16 26.11 1.09 14.66
N THR A 17 24.93 0.55 14.95
CA THR A 17 24.61 0.09 16.32
C THR A 17 24.92 -1.40 16.61
N CYS A 18 25.56 -2.11 15.70
CA CYS A 18 25.98 -3.49 15.94
C CYS A 18 27.44 -3.51 16.44
N THR A 19 27.64 -3.60 17.75
CA THR A 19 28.94 -3.52 18.44
C THR A 19 29.74 -4.84 18.43
N THR A 20 29.37 -5.85 17.66
CA THR A 20 30.15 -7.08 17.48
C THR A 20 30.89 -7.06 16.14
N PRO A 21 32.20 -7.35 16.10
CA PRO A 21 32.94 -7.42 14.84
C PRO A 21 32.43 -8.62 14.03
N LEU A 22 31.74 -8.33 12.92
CA LEU A 22 31.28 -9.34 11.95
C LEU A 22 32.49 -10.04 11.30
N PRO A 23 32.43 -11.34 11.05
CA PRO A 23 33.48 -12.06 10.34
C PRO A 23 33.70 -11.42 8.95
N ARG A 24 34.98 -11.30 8.55
CA ARG A 24 35.44 -10.59 7.35
C ARG A 24 34.65 -10.92 6.05
N ARG A 25 34.14 -12.12 5.96
CA ARG A 25 33.36 -12.64 4.81
C ARG A 25 31.97 -12.01 4.73
N ASP A 26 31.33 -11.83 5.89
CA ASP A 26 29.97 -11.26 5.96
C ASP A 26 30.00 -9.75 5.73
N SER A 27 31.07 -9.07 6.14
CA SER A 27 31.28 -7.63 5.87
C SER A 27 31.31 -7.32 4.38
N MET A 28 31.92 -8.19 3.55
CA MET A 28 31.93 -8.01 2.09
C MET A 28 30.52 -8.18 1.48
N ILE A 29 29.75 -9.12 1.97
CA ILE A 29 28.38 -9.35 1.50
C ILE A 29 27.50 -8.15 1.86
N TYR A 30 27.60 -7.62 3.09
CA TYR A 30 26.88 -6.41 3.48
C TYR A 30 27.27 -5.18 2.65
N LEU A 31 28.57 -5.00 2.36
CA LEU A 31 29.03 -3.91 1.49
C LEU A 31 28.51 -4.05 0.06
N LEU A 32 28.44 -5.27 -0.48
CA LEU A 32 27.88 -5.55 -1.79
C LEU A 32 26.36 -5.26 -1.82
N ILE A 33 25.62 -5.67 -0.80
CA ILE A 33 24.18 -5.40 -0.68
C ILE A 33 23.94 -3.88 -0.58
N ILE A 34 24.70 -3.18 0.26
CA ILE A 34 24.61 -1.72 0.41
C ILE A 34 24.96 -1.01 -0.90
N SER A 35 26.01 -1.43 -1.59
CA SER A 35 26.41 -0.86 -2.87
C SER A 35 25.38 -1.11 -3.97
N PHE A 36 24.80 -2.31 -4.04
CA PHE A 36 23.77 -2.67 -5.01
C PHE A 36 22.46 -1.91 -4.76
N THR A 37 22.04 -1.78 -3.50
CA THR A 37 20.87 -1.01 -3.13
C THR A 37 21.07 0.49 -3.39
N PHE A 38 22.29 1.01 -3.15
CA PHE A 38 22.66 2.38 -3.47
C PHE A 38 22.63 2.65 -4.97
N LEU A 39 23.23 1.75 -5.79
CA LEU A 39 23.24 1.87 -7.25
C LEU A 39 21.82 1.82 -7.84
N ARG A 40 20.98 0.90 -7.36
CA ARG A 40 19.56 0.86 -7.74
C ARG A 40 18.82 2.13 -7.31
N GLY A 41 19.03 2.59 -6.11
CA GLY A 41 18.46 3.86 -5.62
C GLY A 41 18.86 5.05 -6.48
N CYS A 42 20.13 5.15 -6.88
CA CYS A 42 20.62 6.17 -7.80
C CYS A 42 20.00 6.08 -9.20
N ALA A 43 19.84 4.86 -9.74
CA ALA A 43 19.21 4.65 -11.06
C ALA A 43 17.73 5.05 -11.02
N VAL A 44 17.00 4.65 -9.99
CA VAL A 44 15.59 5.04 -9.75
C VAL A 44 15.48 6.56 -9.62
N PHE A 45 16.35 7.17 -8.82
CA PHE A 45 16.34 8.62 -8.60
C PHE A 45 16.66 9.41 -9.88
N THR A 46 17.62 8.93 -10.69
CA THR A 46 17.99 9.59 -11.96
C THR A 46 16.87 9.48 -12.99
N THR A 47 16.18 8.34 -13.04
CA THR A 47 15.00 8.13 -13.90
C THR A 47 13.85 9.01 -13.43
N ALA A 48 13.52 8.99 -12.14
CA ALA A 48 12.49 9.85 -11.56
C ALA A 48 12.75 11.34 -11.80
N ARG A 49 14.02 11.79 -11.66
CA ARG A 49 14.41 13.18 -11.92
C ARG A 49 14.20 13.61 -13.37
N LYS A 50 14.32 12.69 -14.33
CA LYS A 50 14.14 12.99 -15.77
C LYS A 50 12.67 12.99 -16.19
N THR A 51 11.83 12.21 -15.51
CA THR A 51 10.44 11.93 -15.92
C THR A 51 9.40 12.66 -15.08
N LEU A 52 9.72 12.98 -13.81
CA LEU A 52 8.79 13.65 -12.90
C LEU A 52 8.92 15.18 -12.93
N PRO A 53 7.78 15.91 -12.83
CA PRO A 53 7.80 17.34 -12.56
C PRO A 53 8.58 17.66 -11.28
N LYS A 54 9.32 18.79 -11.28
CA LYS A 54 10.19 19.18 -10.15
C LYS A 54 9.44 19.25 -8.80
N GLY A 55 8.13 19.62 -8.82
CA GLY A 55 7.29 19.66 -7.63
C GLY A 55 7.03 18.29 -7.02
N CYS A 56 6.85 17.26 -7.84
CA CYS A 56 6.56 15.91 -7.40
C CYS A 56 7.71 15.29 -6.58
N LEU A 57 8.96 15.49 -6.98
CA LEU A 57 10.14 15.01 -6.23
C LEU A 57 10.26 15.66 -4.84
N LEU A 58 9.90 16.94 -4.74
CA LEU A 58 9.90 17.66 -3.45
C LEU A 58 8.80 17.13 -2.52
N GLU A 59 7.60 16.85 -3.03
CA GLU A 59 6.51 16.26 -2.25
C GLU A 59 6.87 14.87 -1.74
N ILE A 60 7.49 14.04 -2.58
CA ILE A 60 7.97 12.71 -2.19
C ILE A 60 9.04 12.84 -1.10
N ALA A 61 10.02 13.70 -1.28
CA ALA A 61 11.07 13.92 -0.29
C ALA A 61 10.53 14.45 1.05
N HIS A 62 9.46 15.24 1.01
CA HIS A 62 8.76 15.73 2.19
C HIS A 62 7.91 14.64 2.87
N SER A 63 7.41 13.68 2.11
CA SER A 63 6.60 12.58 2.63
C SER A 63 7.43 11.45 3.25
N LEU A 64 8.67 11.23 2.77
CA LEU A 64 9.52 10.13 3.24
C LEU A 64 9.73 10.07 4.76
N PRO A 65 9.94 11.19 5.49
CA PRO A 65 10.12 11.16 6.95
C PRO A 65 8.87 10.67 7.71
N ARG A 66 7.69 10.71 7.09
CA ARG A 66 6.43 10.23 7.69
C ARG A 66 6.25 8.72 7.59
N HIS A 67 7.05 8.02 6.77
CA HIS A 67 6.93 6.59 6.54
C HIS A 67 7.92 5.81 7.39
N SER A 68 7.51 4.66 7.89
CA SER A 68 8.37 3.72 8.61
C SER A 68 8.49 2.41 7.84
N PHE A 69 9.69 1.83 7.86
CA PHE A 69 9.98 0.55 7.21
C PHE A 69 10.20 -0.58 8.21
N PHE A 70 10.37 -0.23 9.48
CA PHE A 70 10.71 -1.17 10.55
C PHE A 70 9.78 -1.08 11.76
N SER A 71 8.97 -0.04 11.86
CA SER A 71 8.11 0.20 13.02
C SER A 71 6.67 0.46 12.59
N TYR A 72 5.72 -0.03 13.35
CA TYR A 72 4.32 0.35 13.20
C TYR A 72 4.13 1.77 13.75
N ILE A 73 3.58 2.65 12.94
CA ILE A 73 3.39 4.08 13.24
C ILE A 73 1.92 4.49 13.22
N ASN A 74 1.04 3.58 12.79
CA ASN A 74 -0.39 3.76 12.73
C ASN A 74 -1.05 2.65 13.55
N ASN A 75 -1.78 3.01 14.61
CA ASN A 75 -2.44 2.09 15.51
C ASN A 75 -3.82 2.65 15.85
N GLY A 76 -4.86 1.81 15.84
CA GLY A 76 -6.21 2.20 16.21
C GLY A 76 -6.86 3.23 15.29
N SER A 77 -6.47 3.28 14.03
CA SER A 77 -7.02 4.23 13.04
C SER A 77 -8.48 3.98 12.68
N LEU A 78 -8.93 2.72 12.80
CA LEU A 78 -10.33 2.33 12.59
C LEU A 78 -11.08 2.38 13.91
N PRO A 79 -12.10 3.25 14.05
CA PRO A 79 -12.90 3.34 15.26
C PRO A 79 -13.84 2.14 15.42
N SER A 80 -14.37 1.90 16.62
CA SER A 80 -15.34 0.81 16.88
C SER A 80 -16.57 0.91 15.99
N SER A 81 -17.03 2.11 15.68
CA SER A 81 -18.16 2.33 14.76
C SER A 81 -17.93 1.76 13.34
N TYR A 82 -16.67 1.76 12.86
CA TYR A 82 -16.31 1.11 11.60
C TYR A 82 -16.60 -0.40 11.66
N PHE A 83 -16.15 -1.07 12.74
CA PHE A 83 -16.35 -2.51 12.92
C PHE A 83 -17.83 -2.86 13.12
N GLU A 84 -18.56 -2.07 13.88
CA GLU A 84 -20.00 -2.24 14.06
C GLU A 84 -20.79 -2.11 12.75
N GLN A 85 -20.39 -1.16 11.90
CA GLN A 85 -20.99 -0.99 10.57
C GLN A 85 -20.65 -2.16 9.64
N ALA A 86 -19.39 -2.60 9.62
CA ALA A 86 -18.96 -3.74 8.82
C ALA A 86 -19.67 -5.04 9.25
N GLU A 87 -19.86 -5.26 10.54
CA GLU A 87 -20.58 -6.43 11.07
C GLU A 87 -22.02 -6.52 10.60
N LYS A 88 -22.73 -5.39 10.47
CA LYS A 88 -24.12 -5.34 9.97
C LYS A 88 -24.23 -5.78 8.51
N THR A 89 -23.14 -5.71 7.75
CA THR A 89 -23.13 -5.98 6.29
C THR A 89 -22.51 -7.32 5.91
N LEU A 90 -22.11 -8.14 6.89
CA LEU A 90 -21.50 -9.45 6.63
C LEU A 90 -22.43 -10.43 5.86
N GLN A 91 -23.74 -10.22 5.91
CA GLN A 91 -24.75 -11.10 5.30
C GLN A 91 -25.04 -10.75 3.83
N ASP A 92 -24.53 -9.66 3.26
CA ASP A 92 -24.90 -9.22 1.91
C ASP A 92 -24.29 -10.04 0.77
N GLY A 93 -23.43 -11.02 1.07
CA GLY A 93 -22.89 -11.99 0.10
C GLY A 93 -21.77 -11.46 -0.78
N TYR A 94 -21.24 -10.24 -0.55
CA TYR A 94 -20.17 -9.64 -1.36
C TYR A 94 -19.17 -8.86 -0.52
N VAL A 95 -17.93 -8.82 -0.97
CA VAL A 95 -16.97 -7.74 -0.68
C VAL A 95 -16.84 -6.85 -1.91
N TYR A 96 -16.51 -5.60 -1.70
CA TYR A 96 -16.44 -4.59 -2.76
C TYR A 96 -15.01 -4.08 -2.89
N LEU A 97 -14.53 -3.94 -4.12
CA LEU A 97 -13.23 -3.40 -4.46
C LEU A 97 -13.41 -2.12 -5.27
N ILE A 98 -12.76 -1.05 -4.83
CA ILE A 98 -12.66 0.19 -5.60
C ILE A 98 -11.25 0.30 -6.16
N LEU A 99 -11.14 0.37 -7.48
CA LEU A 99 -9.90 0.71 -8.15
C LEU A 99 -9.93 2.19 -8.53
N THR A 100 -8.92 2.92 -8.08
CA THR A 100 -8.85 4.37 -8.31
C THR A 100 -7.68 4.69 -9.24
N GLU A 101 -7.95 5.51 -10.25
CA GLU A 101 -6.96 6.23 -11.02
C GLU A 101 -6.99 7.69 -10.53
N SER A 102 -5.87 8.23 -10.08
CA SER A 102 -5.76 9.63 -9.66
C SER A 102 -4.43 10.23 -10.12
N LYS A 103 -4.41 11.54 -10.35
CA LYS A 103 -3.24 12.30 -10.81
C LYS A 103 -2.53 13.01 -9.65
N SER A 104 -2.48 12.40 -8.46
CA SER A 104 -1.68 12.97 -7.36
C SER A 104 -0.18 12.70 -7.57
N ALA A 105 0.69 13.49 -6.97
CA ALA A 105 2.15 13.33 -7.10
C ALA A 105 2.65 11.94 -6.65
N SER A 106 2.06 11.39 -5.59
CA SER A 106 2.34 10.02 -5.15
C SER A 106 1.81 8.98 -6.14
N SER A 107 0.67 9.24 -6.79
CA SER A 107 0.07 8.38 -7.81
C SER A 107 0.87 8.41 -9.12
N GLU A 108 1.39 9.58 -9.51
CA GLU A 108 2.29 9.70 -10.66
C GLU A 108 3.57 8.89 -10.45
N LEU A 109 4.13 8.91 -9.23
CA LEU A 109 5.27 8.06 -8.89
C LEU A 109 4.94 6.57 -9.05
N ILE A 110 3.82 6.12 -8.49
CA ILE A 110 3.35 4.73 -8.61
C ILE A 110 3.15 4.38 -10.08
N GLY A 111 2.48 5.24 -10.86
CA GLY A 111 2.24 5.07 -12.29
C GLY A 111 3.52 4.92 -13.11
N LEU A 112 4.55 5.71 -12.82
CA LEU A 112 5.86 5.61 -13.49
C LEU A 112 6.57 4.27 -13.26
N PHE A 113 6.41 3.68 -12.08
CA PHE A 113 7.05 2.39 -11.78
C PHE A 113 6.21 1.18 -12.17
N THR A 114 4.89 1.34 -12.27
CA THR A 114 3.98 0.25 -12.60
C THR A 114 3.52 0.26 -14.05
N ASN A 115 3.59 1.43 -14.71
CA ASN A 115 3.03 1.66 -16.06
C ASN A 115 1.58 1.16 -16.18
N ARG A 116 0.77 1.38 -15.13
CA ARG A 116 -0.57 0.81 -14.97
C ARG A 116 -1.63 1.90 -14.86
N GLN A 117 -2.85 1.57 -15.30
CA GLN A 117 -3.99 2.49 -15.31
C GLN A 117 -4.43 2.87 -13.90
N TYR A 118 -4.51 1.90 -12.98
CA TYR A 118 -4.94 2.14 -11.61
C TYR A 118 -3.76 2.20 -10.66
N ASN A 119 -3.79 3.16 -9.75
CA ASN A 119 -2.70 3.42 -8.80
C ASN A 119 -3.10 3.22 -7.33
N HIS A 120 -4.38 2.94 -7.07
CA HIS A 120 -4.88 2.64 -5.72
C HIS A 120 -6.01 1.62 -5.76
N VAL A 121 -6.15 0.83 -4.69
CA VAL A 121 -7.24 -0.11 -4.47
C VAL A 121 -7.67 -0.11 -3.01
N SER A 122 -8.99 -0.14 -2.79
CA SER A 122 -9.62 -0.15 -1.46
C SER A 122 -10.66 -1.26 -1.38
N LEU A 123 -10.98 -1.71 -0.17
CA LEU A 123 -11.96 -2.74 0.13
C LEU A 123 -13.10 -2.17 0.97
N ALA A 124 -14.34 -2.59 0.71
CA ALA A 124 -15.48 -2.32 1.57
C ALA A 124 -16.31 -3.59 1.80
N PHE A 125 -17.02 -3.61 2.93
CA PHE A 125 -17.95 -4.69 3.30
C PHE A 125 -19.38 -4.41 2.86
N ASP A 126 -19.68 -3.21 2.38
CA ASP A 126 -21.01 -2.76 1.98
C ASP A 126 -20.98 -2.06 0.62
N ARG A 127 -22.12 -2.13 -0.08
CA ARG A 127 -22.30 -1.52 -1.40
C ARG A 127 -22.26 0.01 -1.35
N ASP A 128 -22.67 0.61 -0.25
CA ASP A 128 -22.72 2.06 -0.07
C ASP A 128 -21.37 2.64 0.34
N LEU A 129 -20.34 1.77 0.50
CA LEU A 129 -18.95 2.10 0.73
C LEU A 129 -18.70 2.87 2.04
N ASN A 130 -19.57 2.66 3.04
CA ASN A 130 -19.42 3.25 4.37
C ASN A 130 -18.28 2.60 5.18
N THR A 131 -17.86 1.39 4.77
CA THR A 131 -16.80 0.60 5.40
C THR A 131 -15.54 0.54 4.57
N LEU A 132 -15.27 1.58 3.76
CA LEU A 132 -14.12 1.61 2.88
C LEU A 132 -12.82 1.71 3.68
N VAL A 133 -11.87 0.83 3.36
CA VAL A 133 -10.57 0.72 4.04
C VAL A 133 -9.45 0.38 3.06
N SER A 134 -8.29 0.94 3.29
CA SER A 134 -7.07 0.60 2.55
C SER A 134 -5.82 0.93 3.35
N TYR A 135 -4.66 0.54 2.81
CA TYR A 135 -3.37 1.09 3.19
C TYR A 135 -3.06 2.30 2.32
N ASN A 136 -2.80 3.43 2.95
CA ASN A 136 -2.47 4.67 2.25
C ASN A 136 -1.36 5.44 2.96
N GLY A 137 -0.79 6.44 2.28
CA GLY A 137 0.29 7.27 2.80
C GLY A 137 -0.10 8.21 3.94
N GLY A 138 -1.35 8.10 4.42
CA GLY A 138 -1.93 9.03 5.40
C GLY A 138 -2.07 10.43 4.78
N GLU A 139 -3.23 11.04 4.92
CA GLU A 139 -3.38 12.46 4.63
C GLU A 139 -2.81 13.28 5.79
N ARG A 140 -2.86 14.60 5.72
CA ARG A 140 -2.21 15.50 6.69
C ARG A 140 -2.51 15.19 8.17
N ILE A 141 -3.59 14.46 8.45
CA ILE A 141 -4.10 14.17 9.80
C ILE A 141 -3.84 12.71 10.21
N ALA A 142 -3.82 11.77 9.26
CA ALA A 142 -3.66 10.34 9.54
C ALA A 142 -2.21 9.87 9.35
N SER A 143 -1.79 8.91 10.16
CA SER A 143 -0.49 8.25 9.97
C SER A 143 -0.53 7.30 8.77
N PRO A 144 0.59 7.15 8.01
CA PRO A 144 0.68 6.17 6.94
C PRO A 144 0.46 4.72 7.43
N GLY A 145 -0.40 3.98 6.75
CA GLY A 145 -0.74 2.58 7.09
C GLY A 145 -2.19 2.24 6.80
N LEU A 146 -2.79 1.39 7.62
CA LEU A 146 -4.20 1.02 7.56
C LEU A 146 -5.07 2.24 7.96
N ASN A 147 -5.95 2.69 7.07
CA ASN A 147 -6.82 3.84 7.33
C ASN A 147 -8.23 3.62 6.74
N PRO A 148 -9.27 4.16 7.36
CA PRO A 148 -10.56 4.28 6.72
C PRO A 148 -10.46 5.27 5.57
N GLU A 149 -11.27 5.09 4.55
CA GLU A 149 -11.36 5.99 3.41
C GLU A 149 -12.81 6.42 3.19
N ALA A 150 -13.01 7.56 2.53
CA ALA A 150 -14.32 8.01 2.11
C ALA A 150 -14.31 8.29 0.60
N VAL A 151 -15.40 7.90 -0.09
CA VAL A 151 -15.55 8.16 -1.51
C VAL A 151 -15.38 9.64 -1.84
N THR A 152 -15.91 10.53 -1.00
CA THR A 152 -15.76 11.98 -1.16
C THR A 152 -14.32 12.46 -1.13
N GLN A 153 -13.45 11.84 -0.33
CA GLN A 153 -12.02 12.18 -0.29
C GLN A 153 -11.30 11.68 -1.55
N LEU A 154 -11.69 10.51 -2.05
CA LEU A 154 -11.12 9.94 -3.28
C LEU A 154 -11.53 10.76 -4.51
N THR A 155 -12.79 11.21 -4.60
CA THR A 155 -13.29 12.04 -5.72
C THR A 155 -12.72 13.45 -5.74
N GLN A 156 -12.35 14.02 -4.60
CA GLN A 156 -11.72 15.34 -4.52
C GLN A 156 -10.30 15.37 -5.11
N ARG A 157 -9.67 14.22 -5.30
CA ARG A 157 -8.35 14.15 -5.96
C ARG A 157 -8.52 14.49 -7.44
N ALA A 158 -7.76 15.46 -7.93
CA ALA A 158 -7.87 16.00 -9.29
C ALA A 158 -7.89 14.89 -10.36
N GLY A 159 -8.96 14.82 -11.15
CA GLY A 159 -9.12 13.86 -12.23
C GLY A 159 -9.23 12.41 -11.78
N ALA A 160 -9.66 12.15 -10.55
CA ALA A 160 -9.84 10.80 -10.05
C ALA A 160 -11.01 10.10 -10.77
N THR A 161 -10.76 8.90 -11.23
CA THR A 161 -11.77 7.97 -11.76
C THR A 161 -11.76 6.72 -10.89
N MET A 162 -12.93 6.28 -10.47
CA MET A 162 -13.08 5.09 -9.64
C MET A 162 -13.97 4.06 -10.31
N MET A 163 -13.52 2.81 -10.29
CA MET A 163 -14.30 1.66 -10.77
C MET A 163 -14.64 0.77 -9.59
N LEU A 164 -15.93 0.54 -9.41
CA LEU A 164 -16.47 -0.33 -8.36
C LEU A 164 -16.70 -1.71 -8.92
N TYR A 165 -16.13 -2.70 -8.23
CA TYR A 165 -16.34 -4.12 -8.46
C TYR A 165 -16.85 -4.78 -7.19
N ARG A 166 -17.52 -5.93 -7.34
CA ARG A 166 -17.90 -6.80 -6.24
C ARG A 166 -17.37 -8.21 -6.47
N LEU A 167 -16.99 -8.87 -5.39
CA LEU A 167 -16.53 -10.24 -5.36
C LEU A 167 -17.47 -11.05 -4.47
N PRO A 168 -18.08 -12.15 -4.95
CA PRO A 168 -18.90 -13.03 -4.11
C PRO A 168 -18.10 -13.52 -2.90
N ALA A 169 -18.70 -13.40 -1.72
CA ALA A 169 -18.05 -13.79 -0.48
C ALA A 169 -19.08 -14.26 0.53
N THR A 170 -18.82 -15.38 1.18
CA THR A 170 -19.65 -15.92 2.25
C THR A 170 -19.49 -15.09 3.53
N TYR A 171 -20.43 -15.25 4.45
CA TYR A 171 -20.35 -14.66 5.79
C TYR A 171 -19.00 -14.98 6.48
N SER A 172 -18.59 -16.25 6.45
CA SER A 172 -17.33 -16.69 7.09
C SER A 172 -16.10 -16.05 6.48
N GLN A 173 -16.07 -15.87 5.16
CA GLN A 173 -14.96 -15.21 4.46
C GLN A 173 -14.91 -13.72 4.79
N LYS A 174 -16.06 -13.03 4.77
CA LYS A 174 -16.13 -11.63 5.19
C LYS A 174 -15.72 -11.44 6.65
N ARG A 175 -16.15 -12.36 7.54
CA ARG A 175 -15.77 -12.38 8.94
C ARG A 175 -14.24 -12.54 9.09
N ALA A 176 -13.63 -13.47 8.38
CA ALA A 176 -12.18 -13.67 8.43
C ALA A 176 -11.40 -12.42 8.02
N ILE A 177 -11.83 -11.72 6.96
CA ILE A 177 -11.23 -10.43 6.56
C ILE A 177 -11.39 -9.40 7.67
N LEU A 178 -12.60 -9.24 8.22
CA LEU A 178 -12.89 -8.24 9.24
C LEU A 178 -12.09 -8.47 10.52
N ASP A 179 -11.96 -9.72 10.95
CA ASP A 179 -11.19 -10.08 12.14
C ASP A 179 -9.69 -9.84 11.92
N LYS A 180 -9.16 -10.13 10.72
CA LYS A 180 -7.77 -9.81 10.38
C LYS A 180 -7.50 -8.30 10.31
N ILE A 181 -8.43 -7.52 9.79
CA ILE A 181 -8.35 -6.05 9.82
C ILE A 181 -8.34 -5.54 11.26
N ARG A 182 -9.17 -6.13 12.14
CA ARG A 182 -9.21 -5.77 13.58
C ARG A 182 -7.88 -6.08 14.26
N GLU A 183 -7.30 -7.24 14.00
CA GLU A 183 -5.97 -7.63 14.50
C GLU A 183 -4.91 -6.60 14.08
N ILE A 184 -4.83 -6.28 12.77
CA ILE A 184 -3.89 -5.28 12.25
C ILE A 184 -4.10 -3.91 12.89
N ASN A 185 -5.36 -3.49 13.08
CA ASN A 185 -5.70 -2.21 13.71
C ASN A 185 -5.22 -2.13 15.16
N GLN A 186 -5.21 -3.26 15.89
CA GLN A 186 -4.73 -3.37 17.25
C GLN A 186 -3.20 -3.46 17.36
N GLU A 187 -2.58 -4.29 16.51
CA GLU A 187 -1.13 -4.49 16.51
C GLU A 187 -0.37 -3.29 15.95
N GLY A 188 -1.00 -2.57 15.04
CA GLY A 188 -0.42 -1.45 14.34
C GLY A 188 0.06 -1.80 12.92
N SER A 189 0.26 -0.74 12.15
CA SER A 189 0.60 -0.80 10.73
C SER A 189 1.53 0.32 10.30
N ALA A 190 2.08 0.22 9.08
CA ALA A 190 2.74 1.31 8.39
C ALA A 190 2.61 1.12 6.87
N TYR A 191 2.66 2.22 6.12
CA TYR A 191 2.64 2.16 4.65
C TYR A 191 4.03 1.86 4.10
N ASN A 192 4.13 0.80 3.28
CA ASN A 192 5.38 0.32 2.70
C ASN A 192 5.75 1.06 1.41
N LEU A 193 6.20 2.30 1.53
CA LEU A 193 6.63 3.08 0.37
C LEU A 193 7.83 2.48 -0.35
N LEU A 194 8.81 1.93 0.38
CA LEU A 194 9.98 1.25 -0.22
C LEU A 194 9.59 -0.07 -0.87
N GLY A 195 8.68 -0.84 -0.26
CA GLY A 195 8.18 -2.08 -0.83
C GLY A 195 7.47 -1.87 -2.15
N LEU A 196 6.78 -0.74 -2.31
CA LEU A 196 6.17 -0.37 -3.57
C LEU A 196 7.20 -0.23 -4.71
N LEU A 197 8.39 0.32 -4.40
CA LEU A 197 9.48 0.54 -5.35
C LEU A 197 10.36 -0.68 -5.54
N PHE A 198 10.74 -1.36 -4.47
CA PHE A 198 11.73 -2.44 -4.46
C PHE A 198 11.12 -3.83 -4.33
N LYS A 199 9.79 -3.93 -4.18
CA LYS A 199 9.05 -5.19 -4.03
C LYS A 199 9.58 -6.04 -2.85
N VAL A 200 9.76 -5.39 -1.70
CA VAL A 200 10.26 -6.01 -0.46
C VAL A 200 9.31 -5.68 0.69
N THR A 201 9.01 -6.65 1.51
CA THR A 201 8.30 -6.47 2.79
C THR A 201 9.18 -6.98 3.92
N LEU A 202 9.42 -6.13 4.91
CA LEU A 202 10.30 -6.42 6.03
C LEU A 202 9.54 -6.84 7.29
N ARG A 203 8.26 -6.49 7.39
CA ARG A 203 7.37 -6.83 8.51
C ARG A 203 5.93 -7.06 8.01
N PRO A 204 5.16 -7.95 8.68
CA PRO A 204 3.82 -8.37 8.22
C PRO A 204 2.85 -7.22 7.96
N ASN A 205 2.70 -6.28 8.89
CA ASN A 205 1.73 -5.19 8.79
C ASN A 205 2.33 -3.90 8.20
N ILE A 206 3.43 -3.99 7.43
CA ILE A 206 4.00 -2.91 6.64
C ILE A 206 3.76 -3.23 5.18
N MET A 207 2.66 -2.73 4.64
CA MET A 207 2.14 -3.06 3.31
C MET A 207 1.82 -1.80 2.51
N PHE A 208 1.60 -1.95 1.21
CA PHE A 208 0.96 -0.95 0.36
C PHE A 208 -0.45 -1.42 -0.04
N CYS A 209 -1.26 -0.56 -0.66
CA CYS A 209 -2.70 -0.81 -0.87
C CYS A 209 -3.00 -2.16 -1.52
N SER A 210 -2.43 -2.46 -2.69
CA SER A 210 -2.73 -3.71 -3.41
C SER A 210 -2.18 -4.94 -2.70
N GLN A 211 -1.03 -4.84 -2.02
CA GLN A 211 -0.51 -5.91 -1.18
C GLN A 211 -1.50 -6.24 -0.05
N PHE A 212 -1.99 -5.22 0.66
CA PHE A 212 -2.96 -5.38 1.73
C PHE A 212 -4.24 -6.06 1.23
N ILE A 213 -4.85 -5.55 0.16
CA ILE A 213 -6.09 -6.12 -0.35
C ILE A 213 -5.90 -7.59 -0.76
N TYR A 214 -4.83 -7.89 -1.50
CA TYR A 214 -4.55 -9.27 -1.91
C TYR A 214 -4.33 -10.18 -0.70
N THR A 215 -3.58 -9.74 0.32
CA THR A 215 -3.38 -10.50 1.56
C THR A 215 -4.71 -10.76 2.30
N MET A 216 -5.64 -9.81 2.31
CA MET A 216 -6.97 -10.00 2.91
C MET A 216 -7.80 -11.03 2.14
N LEU A 217 -7.78 -10.97 0.80
CA LEU A 217 -8.47 -11.95 -0.03
C LEU A 217 -7.87 -13.36 0.12
N GLU A 218 -6.54 -13.47 0.11
CA GLU A 218 -5.82 -14.73 0.32
C GLU A 218 -6.12 -15.33 1.69
N HIS A 219 -6.10 -14.52 2.75
CA HIS A 219 -6.44 -14.95 4.11
C HIS A 219 -7.85 -15.54 4.22
N ALA A 220 -8.80 -15.03 3.44
CA ALA A 220 -10.19 -15.51 3.41
C ALA A 220 -10.45 -16.60 2.36
N GLY A 221 -9.44 -17.04 1.59
CA GLY A 221 -9.62 -17.97 0.48
C GLY A 221 -10.48 -17.39 -0.65
N LEU A 222 -10.35 -16.10 -0.91
CA LEU A 222 -11.03 -15.34 -1.95
C LEU A 222 -10.10 -14.89 -3.09
N ASN A 223 -8.81 -15.26 -3.03
CA ASN A 223 -7.88 -14.97 -4.11
C ASN A 223 -8.29 -15.77 -5.37
N TYR A 224 -8.46 -15.07 -6.46
CA TYR A 224 -8.90 -15.62 -7.76
C TYR A 224 -7.79 -15.60 -8.82
N PHE A 225 -6.60 -15.18 -8.44
CA PHE A 225 -5.37 -15.30 -9.22
C PHE A 225 -4.19 -15.58 -8.27
N GLU A 226 -3.11 -16.15 -8.84
CA GLU A 226 -1.91 -16.50 -8.09
C GLU A 226 -0.79 -15.50 -8.38
N LYS A 227 -0.33 -14.80 -7.35
CA LYS A 227 0.80 -13.87 -7.42
C LYS A 227 1.36 -13.63 -6.02
N ASP A 228 2.67 -13.45 -5.90
CA ASP A 228 3.24 -13.00 -4.63
C ASP A 228 2.68 -11.61 -4.27
N ALA A 229 2.12 -11.48 -3.08
CA ALA A 229 1.42 -10.29 -2.60
C ALA A 229 2.25 -8.99 -2.76
N VAL A 230 3.57 -9.07 -2.57
CA VAL A 230 4.48 -7.91 -2.73
C VAL A 230 4.62 -7.45 -4.20
N HIS A 231 4.24 -8.29 -5.16
CA HIS A 231 4.27 -7.96 -6.58
C HIS A 231 2.90 -7.56 -7.15
N VAL A 232 1.83 -7.69 -6.35
CA VAL A 232 0.47 -7.34 -6.80
C VAL A 232 0.34 -5.83 -6.98
N THR A 233 -0.20 -5.43 -8.11
CA THR A 233 -0.54 -4.04 -8.43
C THR A 233 -2.07 -3.85 -8.43
N PRO A 234 -2.60 -2.63 -8.27
CA PRO A 234 -4.04 -2.41 -8.34
C PRO A 234 -4.68 -2.91 -9.64
N THR A 235 -4.00 -2.79 -10.77
CA THR A 235 -4.51 -3.22 -12.09
C THR A 235 -4.60 -4.74 -12.21
N ASP A 236 -3.76 -5.51 -11.49
CA ASP A 236 -3.76 -6.97 -11.54
C ASP A 236 -5.11 -7.57 -11.10
N PHE A 237 -5.86 -6.91 -10.22
CA PHE A 237 -7.18 -7.36 -9.79
C PHE A 237 -8.17 -7.48 -10.95
N ILE A 238 -7.96 -6.74 -12.04
CA ILE A 238 -8.79 -6.81 -13.24
C ILE A 238 -8.08 -7.63 -14.34
N GLU A 239 -6.80 -7.36 -14.59
CA GLU A 239 -6.06 -8.00 -15.70
C GLU A 239 -5.86 -9.50 -15.51
N LEU A 240 -5.78 -9.97 -14.25
CA LEU A 240 -5.59 -11.39 -13.93
C LEU A 240 -6.90 -12.12 -13.57
N ASP A 241 -8.05 -11.47 -13.70
CA ASP A 241 -9.36 -12.08 -13.51
C ASP A 241 -9.80 -12.87 -14.76
N TYR A 242 -9.07 -13.93 -15.06
CA TYR A 242 -9.32 -14.78 -16.23
C TYR A 242 -10.68 -15.50 -16.18
N TYR A 243 -11.21 -15.74 -14.98
CA TYR A 243 -12.47 -16.44 -14.77
C TYR A 243 -13.67 -15.52 -14.59
N ARG A 244 -13.45 -14.19 -14.70
CA ARG A 244 -14.49 -13.18 -14.50
C ARG A 244 -15.19 -13.32 -13.16
N THR A 245 -14.41 -13.48 -12.12
CA THR A 245 -14.88 -13.65 -10.73
C THR A 245 -15.39 -12.32 -10.15
N LEU A 246 -14.81 -11.20 -10.61
CA LEU A 246 -15.26 -9.87 -10.26
C LEU A 246 -16.41 -9.41 -11.16
N ASP A 247 -17.51 -8.99 -10.53
CA ASP A 247 -18.61 -8.32 -11.22
C ASP A 247 -18.37 -6.80 -11.21
N PHE A 248 -18.34 -6.17 -12.38
CA PHE A 248 -18.34 -4.72 -12.49
C PHE A 248 -19.68 -4.15 -12.05
N VAL A 249 -19.68 -3.24 -11.08
CA VAL A 249 -20.89 -2.61 -10.52
C VAL A 249 -21.15 -1.25 -11.16
N GLY A 250 -20.10 -0.46 -11.37
CA GLY A 250 -20.24 0.86 -11.96
C GLY A 250 -19.00 1.75 -11.82
N LYS A 251 -19.08 2.90 -12.46
CA LYS A 251 -18.11 4.00 -12.34
C LYS A 251 -18.62 5.02 -11.34
N ILE A 252 -17.73 5.51 -10.48
CA ILE A 252 -18.00 6.54 -9.46
C ILE A 252 -17.13 7.76 -9.78
N GLY A 253 -17.69 8.94 -9.79
CA GLY A 253 -17.01 10.20 -10.07
C GLY A 253 -17.53 10.90 -11.28
#